data_5c11a5255726114d31f6ec82cd8dc1db
#
_entry.id   5c11a5255726114d31f6ec82cd8dc1db
#
_cell.length_a   1.000
_cell.length_b   1.000
_cell.length_c   1.000
_cell.angle_alpha   90.00
_cell.angle_beta   90.00
_cell.angle_gamma   90.00
#
_symmetry.space_group_name_H-M   'P 1'
#
loop_
_entity.id
_entity.type
_entity.pdbx_description
1 polymer ?
#
loop_
_entity_poly.entity_id
_entity_poly.type
_entity_poly.pdbx_seq_one_letter_code
_entity_poly.pdbx_strand_id
1 'polypeptide(L)'
;MSLSKILIISLLYVAGTSSVQAEEKKAEHSHEHEHEHSEQTNMGMVLNEGKKWQTDDPLRKGMQSIHDAVENSEKAFASKTLTQKEGEVLASHINKQLMYMVENCELQPKADASLHVIIGEMMQGVGELSKVPDSQGGFPRIHKALKQYPKFFDHPNFEK
;
A
#
# COMPACT_ATOMS: atom_id res chain seq x y z
N MET A 1 -2.03 48.24 31.57
CA MET A 1 -0.70 48.75 31.94
C MET A 1 0.26 47.61 31.71
N SER A 2 1.18 47.56 30.83
CA SER A 2 2.16 48.43 30.26
C SER A 2 2.57 47.93 28.87
N LEU A 3 2.57 48.68 27.96
CA LEU A 3 3.22 49.07 26.75
C LEU A 3 4.75 48.86 26.69
N SER A 4 5.18 48.67 25.44
CA SER A 4 6.52 48.95 24.88
C SER A 4 7.45 47.72 24.80
N LYS A 5 8.19 47.46 23.69
CA LYS A 5 8.77 48.38 22.69
C LYS A 5 9.07 47.63 21.38
N ILE A 6 8.78 48.30 20.32
CA ILE A 6 9.23 48.13 18.95
C ILE A 6 10.76 48.31 18.89
N LEU A 7 11.44 47.47 18.11
CA LEU A 7 12.76 47.81 17.58
C LEU A 7 12.86 47.32 16.13
N ILE A 8 12.74 48.33 15.27
CA ILE A 8 13.02 48.30 13.83
C ILE A 8 14.53 48.46 13.66
N ILE A 9 15.17 47.55 12.95
CA ILE A 9 16.49 47.79 12.37
C ILE A 9 16.41 47.51 10.87
N SER A 10 16.36 48.59 10.14
CA SER A 10 16.66 48.66 8.70
C SER A 10 18.17 48.81 8.52
N LEU A 11 18.68 48.28 7.44
CA LEU A 11 19.87 48.75 6.66
C LEU A 11 20.65 47.49 6.16
N LEU A 12 21.15 47.36 4.98
CA LEU A 12 21.44 48.11 3.77
C LEU A 12 21.75 47.10 2.65
N TYR A 13 21.25 47.37 1.56
CA TYR A 13 21.60 47.16 0.17
C TYR A 13 23.11 47.07 -0.12
N VAL A 14 23.56 45.97 -0.77
CA VAL A 14 24.73 45.97 -1.64
C VAL A 14 24.44 45.22 -2.92
N ALA A 15 24.40 45.99 -3.98
CA ALA A 15 24.39 45.48 -5.37
C ALA A 15 25.80 45.00 -5.72
N GLY A 16 25.88 43.81 -6.26
CA GLY A 16 27.11 43.25 -6.86
C GLY A 16 26.75 42.57 -8.17
N THR A 17 26.86 43.31 -9.25
CA THR A 17 26.81 42.82 -10.64
C THR A 17 28.13 42.10 -10.94
N SER A 18 28.08 40.85 -11.34
CA SER A 18 29.13 40.20 -12.12
C SER A 18 28.53 39.23 -13.10
N SER A 19 28.49 39.68 -14.32
CA SER A 19 28.28 38.89 -15.53
C SER A 19 29.49 38.03 -15.80
N VAL A 20 29.30 36.71 -15.87
CA VAL A 20 30.21 35.82 -16.57
C VAL A 20 29.37 34.96 -17.52
N GLN A 21 29.55 35.24 -18.79
CA GLN A 21 29.22 34.37 -19.91
C GLN A 21 30.25 33.26 -19.98
N ALA A 22 29.77 32.03 -20.08
CA ALA A 22 30.48 30.92 -20.76
C ALA A 22 29.45 29.79 -20.90
N GLU A 23 29.06 29.61 -22.04
CA GLU A 23 29.35 28.55 -23.02
C GLU A 23 28.39 27.39 -22.97
N GLU A 24 27.52 27.45 -23.94
CA GLU A 24 26.63 26.41 -24.48
C GLU A 24 27.43 25.14 -24.77
N LYS A 25 27.09 24.03 -24.13
CA LYS A 25 27.42 22.70 -24.61
C LYS A 25 26.17 21.86 -24.66
N LYS A 26 25.54 21.92 -25.83
CA LYS A 26 24.43 21.08 -26.29
C LYS A 26 24.90 19.63 -26.30
N ALA A 27 24.39 18.83 -25.38
CA ALA A 27 24.41 17.38 -25.50
C ALA A 27 22.96 16.90 -25.53
N GLU A 28 22.47 16.70 -26.74
CA GLU A 28 21.25 15.96 -27.01
C GLU A 28 21.47 14.50 -26.55
N HIS A 29 20.82 14.11 -25.49
CA HIS A 29 20.52 12.72 -25.21
C HIS A 29 19.00 12.56 -25.22
N SER A 30 18.49 12.21 -26.40
CA SER A 30 17.15 11.67 -26.55
C SER A 30 17.11 10.27 -25.92
N HIS A 31 16.63 10.19 -24.69
CA HIS A 31 16.10 8.95 -24.15
C HIS A 31 14.59 8.97 -24.42
N GLU A 32 14.20 8.34 -25.51
CA GLU A 32 12.82 7.88 -25.68
C GLU A 32 12.57 6.81 -24.62
N HIS A 33 11.99 7.22 -23.51
CA HIS A 33 11.32 6.29 -22.61
C HIS A 33 9.90 6.12 -23.16
N GLU A 34 9.67 5.05 -23.88
CA GLU A 34 8.34 4.53 -24.10
C GLU A 34 7.74 4.20 -22.73
N HIS A 35 6.97 5.15 -22.18
CA HIS A 35 6.08 4.87 -21.08
C HIS A 35 4.87 4.14 -21.64
N GLU A 36 4.92 2.83 -21.65
CA GLU A 36 3.70 2.04 -21.64
C GLU A 36 2.89 2.44 -20.40
N HIS A 37 1.85 3.23 -20.61
CA HIS A 37 0.82 3.50 -19.64
C HIS A 37 0.01 2.22 -19.39
N SER A 38 0.55 1.31 -18.59
CA SER A 38 -0.27 0.36 -17.89
C SER A 38 -0.82 1.08 -16.66
N GLU A 39 -2.09 1.48 -16.71
CA GLU A 39 -2.86 1.90 -15.54
C GLU A 39 -3.06 0.72 -14.58
N GLN A 40 -1.99 0.27 -13.97
CA GLN A 40 -2.01 -0.57 -12.79
C GLN A 40 -1.32 0.21 -11.69
N THR A 41 -2.10 0.68 -10.72
CA THR A 41 -1.59 1.18 -9.46
C THR A 41 -0.92 0.00 -8.73
N ASN A 42 0.35 -0.23 -9.02
CA ASN A 42 1.15 -1.33 -8.45
C ASN A 42 1.43 -1.18 -6.96
N MET A 43 0.93 -0.15 -6.30
CA MET A 43 1.17 0.14 -4.88
C MET A 43 2.64 -0.03 -4.43
N GLY A 44 3.60 0.06 -5.35
CA GLY A 44 5.03 -0.16 -5.07
C GLY A 44 5.48 -1.63 -5.11
N MET A 45 4.60 -2.56 -5.47
CA MET A 45 4.97 -3.98 -5.64
C MET A 45 5.66 -4.22 -6.97
N VAL A 46 6.58 -5.18 -6.99
CA VAL A 46 7.34 -5.56 -8.19
C VAL A 46 7.22 -7.05 -8.47
N LEU A 47 7.28 -7.43 -9.74
CA LEU A 47 7.38 -8.82 -10.18
C LEU A 47 8.84 -9.30 -10.16
N ASN A 48 9.03 -10.61 -10.11
CA ASN A 48 10.32 -11.27 -10.24
C ASN A 48 10.70 -11.38 -11.73
N GLU A 49 11.33 -10.37 -12.29
CA GLU A 49 11.70 -10.35 -13.72
C GLU A 49 10.49 -10.66 -14.63
N GLY A 50 9.37 -10.02 -14.36
CA GLY A 50 8.11 -10.22 -15.09
C GLY A 50 7.32 -11.48 -14.70
N LYS A 51 7.79 -12.30 -13.75
CA LYS A 51 7.11 -13.48 -13.22
C LYS A 51 6.56 -13.23 -11.83
N LYS A 52 5.57 -14.01 -11.42
CA LYS A 52 5.07 -14.00 -10.05
C LYS A 52 6.12 -14.58 -9.09
N TRP A 53 6.12 -14.07 -7.86
CA TRP A 53 6.93 -14.60 -6.77
C TRP A 53 6.42 -15.96 -6.33
N GLN A 54 7.34 -16.89 -6.07
CA GLN A 54 6.98 -18.16 -5.45
C GLN A 54 6.52 -17.94 -4.01
N THR A 55 5.54 -18.70 -3.59
CA THR A 55 4.95 -18.66 -2.25
C THR A 55 5.41 -19.84 -1.41
N ASP A 56 5.58 -19.62 -0.10
CA ASP A 56 5.78 -20.66 0.88
C ASP A 56 4.45 -21.15 1.50
N ASP A 57 4.51 -22.17 2.33
CA ASP A 57 3.32 -22.74 2.97
C ASP A 57 2.64 -21.77 3.96
N PRO A 58 3.39 -21.03 4.82
CA PRO A 58 2.79 -20.04 5.71
C PRO A 58 2.02 -18.96 4.95
N LEU A 59 2.60 -18.42 3.87
CA LEU A 59 1.94 -17.41 3.05
C LEU A 59 0.65 -17.95 2.43
N ARG A 60 0.70 -19.14 1.80
CA ARG A 60 -0.49 -19.76 1.21
C ARG A 60 -1.59 -19.97 2.24
N LYS A 61 -1.24 -20.56 3.39
CA LYS A 61 -2.19 -20.83 4.47
C LYS A 61 -2.84 -19.57 5.02
N GLY A 62 -2.04 -18.54 5.29
CA GLY A 62 -2.54 -17.27 5.82
C GLY A 62 -3.46 -16.56 4.83
N MET A 63 -3.02 -16.42 3.58
CA MET A 63 -3.81 -15.74 2.53
C MET A 63 -5.09 -16.48 2.19
N GLN A 64 -5.06 -17.82 2.10
CA GLN A 64 -6.28 -18.61 1.86
C GLN A 64 -7.28 -18.45 3.00
N SER A 65 -6.82 -18.49 4.25
CA SER A 65 -7.69 -18.30 5.42
C SER A 65 -8.35 -16.92 5.46
N ILE A 66 -7.62 -15.88 5.03
CA ILE A 66 -8.18 -14.52 4.90
C ILE A 66 -9.21 -14.47 3.76
N HIS A 67 -8.88 -15.03 2.61
CA HIS A 67 -9.74 -15.08 1.45
C HIS A 67 -11.09 -15.73 1.79
N ASP A 68 -11.07 -16.93 2.37
CA ASP A 68 -12.27 -17.67 2.75
C ASP A 68 -13.15 -16.89 3.74
N ALA A 69 -12.54 -16.23 4.72
CA ALA A 69 -13.27 -15.43 5.70
C ALA A 69 -13.93 -14.19 5.08
N VAL A 70 -13.24 -13.54 4.13
CA VAL A 70 -13.78 -12.38 3.40
C VAL A 70 -14.91 -12.81 2.47
N GLU A 71 -14.76 -13.88 1.68
CA GLU A 71 -15.82 -14.42 0.82
C GLU A 71 -17.07 -14.77 1.62
N ASN A 72 -16.93 -15.46 2.76
CA ASN A 72 -18.04 -15.80 3.63
C ASN A 72 -18.81 -14.58 4.17
N SER A 73 -18.13 -13.43 4.23
CA SER A 73 -18.71 -12.17 4.72
C SER A 73 -19.23 -11.25 3.61
N GLU A 74 -18.90 -11.53 2.34
CA GLU A 74 -19.19 -10.65 1.19
C GLU A 74 -20.68 -10.38 1.02
N LYS A 75 -21.52 -11.41 1.16
CA LYS A 75 -22.98 -11.26 1.04
C LYS A 75 -23.55 -10.35 2.12
N ALA A 76 -23.11 -10.51 3.36
CA ALA A 76 -23.56 -9.68 4.49
C ALA A 76 -23.10 -8.22 4.31
N PHE A 77 -21.88 -8.01 3.85
CA PHE A 77 -21.37 -6.68 3.52
C PHE A 77 -22.16 -6.03 2.38
N ALA A 78 -22.35 -6.73 1.25
CA ALA A 78 -23.09 -6.22 0.09
C ALA A 78 -24.55 -5.86 0.42
N SER A 79 -25.18 -6.63 1.31
CA SER A 79 -26.55 -6.39 1.78
C SER A 79 -26.63 -5.36 2.92
N LYS A 80 -25.49 -4.81 3.39
CA LYS A 80 -25.40 -3.91 4.54
C LYS A 80 -26.00 -4.51 5.83
N THR A 81 -25.81 -5.82 6.00
CA THR A 81 -26.30 -6.57 7.17
C THR A 81 -25.14 -7.06 8.06
N LEU A 82 -23.89 -6.72 7.73
CA LEU A 82 -22.72 -7.05 8.53
C LEU A 82 -22.79 -6.29 9.86
N THR A 83 -23.03 -7.01 10.94
CA THR A 83 -23.12 -6.42 12.27
C THR A 83 -21.76 -5.97 12.81
N GLN A 84 -21.76 -5.06 13.79
CA GLN A 84 -20.53 -4.63 14.47
C GLN A 84 -19.72 -5.82 14.99
N LYS A 85 -20.39 -6.76 15.65
CA LYS A 85 -19.74 -7.95 16.20
C LYS A 85 -19.12 -8.86 15.12
N GLU A 86 -19.81 -9.07 14.00
CA GLU A 86 -19.28 -9.87 12.90
C GLU A 86 -18.07 -9.17 12.24
N GLY A 87 -18.12 -7.85 12.07
CA GLY A 87 -16.99 -7.07 11.59
C GLY A 87 -15.77 -7.15 12.52
N GLU A 88 -15.97 -7.08 13.82
CA GLU A 88 -14.88 -7.25 14.82
C GLU A 88 -14.29 -8.65 14.79
N VAL A 89 -15.12 -9.69 14.66
CA VAL A 89 -14.67 -11.09 14.55
C VAL A 89 -13.87 -11.28 13.27
N LEU A 90 -14.36 -10.78 12.12
CA LEU A 90 -13.65 -10.84 10.85
C LEU A 90 -12.30 -10.09 10.92
N ALA A 91 -12.31 -8.86 11.44
CA ALA A 91 -11.10 -8.06 11.64
C ALA A 91 -10.07 -8.77 12.51
N SER A 92 -10.50 -9.36 13.62
CA SER A 92 -9.64 -10.14 14.52
C SER A 92 -9.05 -11.37 13.83
N HIS A 93 -9.87 -12.10 13.08
CA HIS A 93 -9.40 -13.26 12.30
C HIS A 93 -8.34 -12.87 11.28
N ILE A 94 -8.60 -11.84 10.48
CA ILE A 94 -7.65 -11.36 9.47
C ILE A 94 -6.34 -10.93 10.13
N ASN A 95 -6.41 -10.12 11.19
CA ASN A 95 -5.23 -9.67 11.91
C ASN A 95 -4.37 -10.83 12.42
N LYS A 96 -5.00 -11.90 12.96
CA LYS A 96 -4.29 -13.11 13.40
C LYS A 96 -3.54 -13.79 12.24
N GLN A 97 -4.14 -13.85 11.05
CA GLN A 97 -3.47 -14.45 9.87
C GLN A 97 -2.34 -13.56 9.35
N LEU A 98 -2.51 -12.22 9.37
CA LEU A 98 -1.44 -11.29 9.00
C LEU A 98 -0.23 -11.44 9.93
N MET A 99 -0.45 -11.49 11.24
CA MET A 99 0.63 -11.73 12.21
C MET A 99 1.30 -13.09 12.01
N TYR A 100 0.51 -14.15 11.77
CA TYR A 100 1.05 -15.46 11.47
C TYR A 100 1.98 -15.46 10.25
N MET A 101 1.61 -14.76 9.18
CA MET A 101 2.46 -14.64 7.99
C MET A 101 3.73 -13.85 8.28
N VAL A 102 3.64 -12.73 9.00
CA VAL A 102 4.82 -11.92 9.38
C VAL A 102 5.82 -12.72 10.21
N GLU A 103 5.34 -13.62 11.07
CA GLU A 103 6.18 -14.42 11.96
C GLU A 103 6.76 -15.68 11.30
N ASN A 104 6.15 -16.19 10.23
CA ASN A 104 6.46 -17.55 9.73
C ASN A 104 6.86 -17.59 8.24
N CYS A 105 6.64 -16.53 7.45
CA CYS A 105 7.04 -16.53 6.03
C CYS A 105 8.55 -16.35 5.89
N GLU A 106 9.12 -17.14 4.97
CA GLU A 106 10.54 -17.07 4.60
C GLU A 106 10.65 -16.81 3.09
N LEU A 107 10.44 -15.56 2.69
CA LEU A 107 10.44 -15.15 1.30
C LEU A 107 11.76 -14.48 0.89
N GLN A 108 12.00 -14.43 -0.43
CA GLN A 108 13.09 -13.60 -0.96
C GLN A 108 12.85 -12.12 -0.63
N PRO A 109 13.89 -11.28 -0.38
CA PRO A 109 13.71 -9.91 0.12
C PRO A 109 12.76 -9.02 -0.72
N LYS A 110 12.77 -9.15 -2.05
CA LYS A 110 11.86 -8.37 -2.91
C LYS A 110 10.43 -8.91 -2.90
N ALA A 111 10.25 -10.22 -2.75
CA ALA A 111 8.93 -10.83 -2.55
C ALA A 111 8.35 -10.41 -1.21
N ASP A 112 9.15 -10.48 -0.14
CA ASP A 112 8.80 -10.04 1.19
C ASP A 112 8.38 -8.56 1.23
N ALA A 113 9.16 -7.67 0.62
CA ALA A 113 8.80 -6.26 0.49
C ALA A 113 7.46 -6.05 -0.23
N SER A 114 7.19 -6.83 -1.30
CA SER A 114 5.90 -6.78 -2.01
C SER A 114 4.74 -7.32 -1.15
N LEU A 115 4.98 -8.37 -0.35
CA LEU A 115 3.99 -8.90 0.59
C LEU A 115 3.66 -7.88 1.68
N HIS A 116 4.65 -7.18 2.21
CA HIS A 116 4.45 -6.15 3.24
C HIS A 116 3.54 -5.00 2.77
N VAL A 117 3.54 -4.66 1.48
CA VAL A 117 2.59 -3.69 0.92
C VAL A 117 1.15 -4.22 1.03
N ILE A 118 0.91 -5.48 0.66
CA ILE A 118 -0.41 -6.13 0.77
C ILE A 118 -0.86 -6.20 2.23
N ILE A 119 0.03 -6.63 3.13
CA ILE A 119 -0.23 -6.70 4.58
C ILE A 119 -0.60 -5.31 5.11
N GLY A 120 0.12 -4.25 4.73
CA GLY A 120 -0.15 -2.88 5.14
C GLY A 120 -1.54 -2.39 4.74
N GLU A 121 -1.96 -2.66 3.49
CA GLU A 121 -3.32 -2.33 3.03
C GLU A 121 -4.39 -3.12 3.80
N MET A 122 -4.17 -4.40 4.05
CA MET A 122 -5.10 -5.22 4.83
C MET A 122 -5.18 -4.74 6.28
N MET A 123 -4.07 -4.39 6.92
CA MET A 123 -4.06 -3.86 8.30
C MET A 123 -4.86 -2.55 8.43
N GLN A 124 -4.72 -1.64 7.46
CA GLN A 124 -5.54 -0.43 7.43
C GLN A 124 -7.02 -0.77 7.28
N GLY A 125 -7.37 -1.70 6.36
CA GLY A 125 -8.73 -2.17 6.20
C GLY A 125 -9.30 -2.82 7.45
N VAL A 126 -8.52 -3.64 8.16
CA VAL A 126 -8.88 -4.24 9.47
C VAL A 126 -9.19 -3.16 10.51
N GLY A 127 -8.36 -2.12 10.58
CA GLY A 127 -8.56 -1.00 11.51
C GLY A 127 -9.84 -0.20 11.24
N GLU A 128 -10.26 -0.10 9.99
CA GLU A 128 -11.53 0.54 9.59
C GLU A 128 -12.72 -0.40 9.82
N LEU A 129 -12.59 -1.67 9.41
CA LEU A 129 -13.64 -2.70 9.54
C LEU A 129 -14.06 -2.92 11.00
N SER A 130 -13.11 -2.90 11.93
CA SER A 130 -13.40 -3.08 13.36
C SER A 130 -14.17 -1.91 13.99
N LYS A 131 -14.16 -0.72 13.36
CA LYS A 131 -14.86 0.47 13.87
C LYS A 131 -16.23 0.63 13.23
N VAL A 132 -16.32 0.46 11.92
CA VAL A 132 -17.55 0.65 11.12
C VAL A 132 -17.62 -0.44 10.06
N PRO A 133 -18.20 -1.61 10.34
CA PRO A 133 -18.20 -2.78 9.45
C PRO A 133 -18.80 -2.51 8.06
N ASP A 134 -19.87 -1.73 8.01
CA ASP A 134 -20.57 -1.39 6.76
C ASP A 134 -19.98 -0.18 6.03
N SER A 135 -18.83 0.35 6.50
CA SER A 135 -18.17 1.47 5.81
C SER A 135 -17.66 1.05 4.44
N GLN A 136 -17.66 2.00 3.51
CA GLN A 136 -17.07 1.80 2.18
C GLN A 136 -15.52 1.80 2.20
N GLY A 137 -14.90 1.74 3.37
CA GLY A 137 -13.47 1.76 3.59
C GLY A 137 -12.87 0.38 3.85
N GLY A 138 -13.14 -0.18 5.04
CA GLY A 138 -12.42 -1.35 5.55
C GLY A 138 -12.54 -2.61 4.71
N PHE A 139 -13.76 -3.11 4.49
CA PHE A 139 -14.00 -4.32 3.70
C PHE A 139 -13.54 -4.18 2.24
N PRO A 140 -13.88 -3.11 1.49
CA PRO A 140 -13.38 -2.93 0.13
C PRO A 140 -11.87 -2.84 0.02
N ARG A 141 -11.18 -2.25 1.01
CA ARG A 141 -9.73 -2.17 1.06
C ARG A 141 -9.10 -3.56 1.18
N ILE A 142 -9.59 -4.39 2.09
CA ILE A 142 -9.14 -5.78 2.25
C ILE A 142 -9.39 -6.58 0.97
N HIS A 143 -10.59 -6.48 0.40
CA HIS A 143 -10.97 -7.16 -0.85
C HIS A 143 -10.07 -6.73 -2.02
N LYS A 144 -9.75 -5.43 -2.14
CA LYS A 144 -8.80 -4.92 -3.14
C LYS A 144 -7.41 -5.52 -2.97
N ALA A 145 -6.90 -5.61 -1.73
CA ALA A 145 -5.60 -6.20 -1.43
C ALA A 145 -5.57 -7.70 -1.78
N LEU A 146 -6.63 -8.45 -1.46
CA LEU A 146 -6.79 -9.85 -1.87
C LEU A 146 -6.75 -10.01 -3.40
N LYS A 147 -7.40 -9.14 -4.17
CA LYS A 147 -7.37 -9.15 -5.64
C LYS A 147 -6.00 -8.75 -6.23
N GLN A 148 -5.18 -8.02 -5.50
CA GLN A 148 -3.82 -7.71 -5.94
C GLN A 148 -2.86 -8.87 -5.72
N TYR A 149 -3.02 -9.64 -4.64
CA TYR A 149 -2.14 -10.72 -4.26
C TYR A 149 -1.83 -11.70 -5.41
N PRO A 150 -2.79 -12.33 -6.11
CA PRO A 150 -2.52 -13.31 -7.15
C PRO A 150 -1.89 -12.72 -8.42
N LYS A 151 -1.80 -11.40 -8.54
CA LYS A 151 -1.09 -10.76 -9.65
C LYS A 151 0.43 -10.80 -9.45
N PHE A 152 0.89 -10.83 -8.21
CA PHE A 152 2.31 -10.79 -7.85
C PHE A 152 2.84 -12.10 -7.29
N PHE A 153 1.98 -12.94 -6.74
CA PHE A 153 2.33 -14.19 -6.07
C PHE A 153 1.72 -15.40 -6.77
N ASP A 154 2.55 -16.43 -6.97
CA ASP A 154 2.12 -17.72 -7.52
C ASP A 154 1.54 -18.58 -6.40
N HIS A 155 0.22 -18.55 -6.26
CA HIS A 155 -0.53 -19.31 -5.27
C HIS A 155 -1.53 -20.22 -6.00
N PRO A 156 -1.21 -21.50 -6.18
CA PRO A 156 -2.08 -22.44 -6.87
C PRO A 156 -3.46 -22.54 -6.20
N ASN A 157 -4.52 -22.40 -7.01
CA ASN A 157 -5.92 -22.55 -6.58
C ASN A 157 -6.45 -21.46 -5.61
N PHE A 158 -5.78 -20.31 -5.48
CA PHE A 158 -6.22 -19.23 -4.58
C PHE A 158 -7.62 -18.69 -4.88
N GLU A 159 -8.03 -18.63 -6.13
CA GLU A 159 -9.32 -18.06 -6.57
C GLU A 159 -10.36 -19.13 -6.99
N LYS A 160 -10.27 -20.36 -6.47
CA LYS A 160 -11.17 -21.45 -6.85
C LYS A 160 -12.14 -21.80 -5.74
#